data_992c33293c7a4b52e60fcd0fe08d48fe
#
_entry.id   992c33293c7a4b52e60fcd0fe08d48fe
#
_cell.length_a   1.000
_cell.length_b   1.000
_cell.length_c   1.000
_cell.angle_alpha   90.00
_cell.angle_beta   90.00
_cell.angle_gamma   90.00
#
_symmetry.space_group_name_H-M   'P 1'
#
loop_
_entity.id
_entity.type
_entity.pdbx_description
1 polymer ?
#
loop_
_entity_poly.entity_id
_entity_poly.type
_entity_poly.pdbx_seq_one_letter_code
_entity_poly.pdbx_strand_id
1 'polypeptide(L)'
;MQVSDKLIKPLTEAKYLNADNVSRYRCVMRIFFEHYEKLKYWLYQEEVYEEMIQDPLFADYRPEQCQQDLTMLTGNPHAFDNGTAAGNFLYQMIQMNLFAKSGIRVYYAGDLDPEGILIAQKLSQYYKGEFHYWHMETADYEKCRSEEVISPKRMKILERITDGRLKPVVDRIEEYGTAGYQEMLVEEM
;
A
#
# COMPACT_ATOMS: atom_id res chain seq x y z
N MET A 1 -18.85 -26.06 24.18
CA MET A 1 -18.37 -24.97 23.30
C MET A 1 -16.96 -25.35 22.87
N GLN A 2 -16.73 -25.67 21.59
CA GLN A 2 -15.39 -25.93 21.10
C GLN A 2 -14.72 -24.58 20.81
N VAL A 3 -13.68 -24.25 21.58
CA VAL A 3 -12.91 -23.02 21.38
C VAL A 3 -12.07 -23.20 20.13
N SER A 4 -12.31 -22.40 19.11
CA SER A 4 -11.54 -22.41 17.88
C SER A 4 -10.13 -21.83 18.13
N ASP A 5 -9.08 -22.44 17.56
CA ASP A 5 -7.70 -21.92 17.59
C ASP A 5 -7.58 -20.48 17.10
N LYS A 6 -8.54 -20.02 16.30
CA LYS A 6 -8.63 -18.61 15.85
C LYS A 6 -8.94 -17.64 17.00
N LEU A 7 -9.66 -18.09 18.03
CA LEU A 7 -10.00 -17.26 19.20
C LEU A 7 -8.86 -17.15 20.21
N ILE A 8 -7.88 -18.05 20.13
CA ILE A 8 -6.75 -18.09 21.07
C ILE A 8 -5.51 -17.41 20.51
N LYS A 9 -5.45 -17.19 19.17
CA LYS A 9 -4.33 -16.49 18.55
C LYS A 9 -4.25 -15.04 19.04
N PRO A 10 -3.08 -14.58 19.52
CA PRO A 10 -2.89 -13.17 19.86
C PRO A 10 -3.13 -12.31 18.63
N LEU A 11 -3.93 -11.25 18.77
CA LEU A 11 -4.13 -10.23 17.75
C LEU A 11 -2.88 -9.35 17.71
N THR A 12 -1.89 -9.80 16.92
CA THR A 12 -0.59 -9.07 16.80
C THR A 12 -0.76 -7.68 16.20
N GLU A 13 -1.82 -7.47 15.40
CA GLU A 13 -2.20 -6.18 14.82
C GLU A 13 -2.71 -5.18 15.86
N ALA A 14 -3.31 -5.69 16.93
CA ALA A 14 -3.80 -4.88 18.03
C ALA A 14 -2.75 -4.65 19.12
N LYS A 15 -1.48 -5.07 18.92
CA LYS A 15 -0.41 -4.87 19.89
C LYS A 15 -0.24 -3.41 20.28
N TYR A 16 -0.42 -2.49 19.33
CA TYR A 16 -0.34 -1.06 19.62
C TYR A 16 -1.43 -0.57 20.58
N LEU A 17 -2.57 -1.30 20.71
CA LEU A 17 -3.63 -0.96 21.67
C LEU A 17 -3.30 -1.35 23.11
N ASN A 18 -2.31 -2.22 23.31
CA ASN A 18 -1.85 -2.70 24.61
C ASN A 18 -0.40 -2.30 24.91
N ALA A 19 0.19 -1.44 24.09
CA ALA A 19 1.54 -0.94 24.30
C ALA A 19 1.53 0.23 25.30
N ASP A 20 2.67 0.49 25.94
CA ASP A 20 2.83 1.62 26.88
C ASP A 20 2.52 2.97 26.21
N ASN A 21 2.68 3.05 24.88
CA ASN A 21 2.49 4.25 24.08
C ASN A 21 1.14 4.30 23.34
N VAL A 22 0.14 3.58 23.81
CA VAL A 22 -1.15 3.43 23.12
C VAL A 22 -1.82 4.76 22.78
N SER A 23 -1.74 5.76 23.66
CA SER A 23 -2.32 7.09 23.40
C SER A 23 -1.67 7.77 22.19
N ARG A 24 -0.33 7.74 22.08
CA ARG A 24 0.39 8.30 20.94
C ARG A 24 0.05 7.56 19.65
N TYR A 25 0.07 6.24 19.66
CA TYR A 25 -0.26 5.43 18.50
C TYR A 25 -1.67 5.68 17.98
N ARG A 26 -2.65 5.82 18.89
CA ARG A 26 -4.03 6.14 18.51
C ARG A 26 -4.15 7.53 17.89
N CYS A 27 -3.45 8.51 18.41
CA CYS A 27 -3.44 9.86 17.85
C CYS A 27 -2.77 9.89 16.47
N VAL A 28 -1.62 9.26 16.31
CA VAL A 28 -0.96 9.11 15.00
C VAL A 28 -1.90 8.46 14.00
N MET A 29 -2.54 7.35 14.35
CA MET A 29 -3.51 6.66 13.47
C MET A 29 -4.72 7.55 13.15
N ARG A 30 -5.16 8.40 14.08
CA ARG A 30 -6.25 9.34 13.85
C ARG A 30 -5.86 10.43 12.85
N ILE A 31 -4.65 10.98 12.95
CA ILE A 31 -4.10 11.95 12.00
C ILE A 31 -4.13 11.34 10.57
N PHE A 32 -3.62 10.15 10.40
CA PHE A 32 -3.65 9.48 9.09
C PHE A 32 -5.07 9.29 8.56
N PHE A 33 -6.00 8.88 9.41
CA PHE A 33 -7.39 8.69 9.02
C PHE A 33 -8.04 10.00 8.56
N GLU A 34 -7.85 11.10 9.29
CA GLU A 34 -8.44 12.40 8.96
C GLU A 34 -7.89 12.99 7.66
N HIS A 35 -6.61 12.74 7.38
CA HIS A 35 -6.02 13.13 6.09
C HIS A 35 -6.52 12.25 4.95
N TYR A 36 -6.68 10.96 5.19
CA TYR A 36 -7.25 10.03 4.21
C TYR A 36 -8.68 10.43 3.81
N GLU A 37 -9.54 10.79 4.76
CA GLU A 37 -10.90 11.28 4.48
C GLU A 37 -10.90 12.55 3.59
N LYS A 38 -9.84 13.34 3.65
CA LYS A 38 -9.65 14.55 2.83
C LYS A 38 -8.90 14.28 1.52
N LEU A 39 -8.75 13.00 1.13
CA LEU A 39 -8.02 12.57 -0.06
C LEU A 39 -6.54 12.95 -0.06
N LYS A 40 -5.97 13.29 1.09
CA LYS A 40 -4.54 13.49 1.26
C LYS A 40 -3.90 12.17 1.67
N TYR A 41 -3.33 11.49 0.70
CA TYR A 41 -2.83 10.12 0.86
C TYR A 41 -1.38 10.02 1.34
N TRP A 42 -0.67 11.12 1.49
CA TRP A 42 0.74 11.15 1.88
C TRP A 42 0.90 12.11 3.05
N LEU A 43 1.59 11.65 4.08
CA LEU A 43 2.03 12.46 5.18
C LEU A 43 3.51 12.22 5.39
N TYR A 44 4.26 13.31 5.55
CA TYR A 44 5.64 13.26 6.00
C TYR A 44 5.70 13.13 7.52
N GLN A 45 6.79 12.63 8.04
CA GLN A 45 7.00 12.54 9.49
C GLN A 45 6.84 13.90 10.18
N GLU A 46 7.34 14.95 9.54
CA GLU A 46 7.27 16.33 10.02
C GLU A 46 5.82 16.79 10.17
N GLU A 47 4.96 16.48 9.20
CA GLU A 47 3.53 16.83 9.24
C GLU A 47 2.82 16.11 10.40
N VAL A 48 3.08 14.82 10.58
CA VAL A 48 2.53 14.04 11.70
C VAL A 48 3.02 14.60 13.03
N TYR A 49 4.30 14.93 13.12
CA TYR A 49 4.89 15.53 14.32
C TYR A 49 4.25 16.90 14.64
N GLU A 50 4.14 17.78 13.63
CA GLU A 50 3.55 19.10 13.79
C GLU A 50 2.09 19.04 14.26
N GLU A 51 1.30 18.11 13.75
CA GLU A 51 -0.08 17.91 14.20
C GLU A 51 -0.15 17.33 15.61
N MET A 52 0.73 16.40 15.95
CA MET A 52 0.76 15.83 17.30
C MET A 52 1.03 16.88 18.38
N ILE A 53 1.99 17.78 18.14
CA ILE A 53 2.37 18.80 19.14
C ILE A 53 1.35 19.94 19.28
N GLN A 54 0.35 20.01 18.39
CA GLN A 54 -0.76 20.98 18.55
C GLN A 54 -1.64 20.64 19.77
N ASP A 55 -1.69 19.38 20.16
CA ASP A 55 -2.41 18.98 21.37
C ASP A 55 -1.51 19.17 22.61
N PRO A 56 -1.97 19.91 23.64
CA PRO A 56 -1.21 20.13 24.86
C PRO A 56 -0.75 18.84 25.56
N LEU A 57 -1.45 17.73 25.34
CA LEU A 57 -1.10 16.41 25.87
C LEU A 57 0.25 15.91 25.35
N PHE A 58 0.67 16.40 24.16
CA PHE A 58 1.89 16.01 23.48
C PHE A 58 2.91 17.16 23.35
N ALA A 59 2.83 18.17 24.23
CA ALA A 59 3.76 19.32 24.21
C ALA A 59 5.24 18.90 24.34
N ASP A 60 5.53 17.79 25.03
CA ASP A 60 6.87 17.21 25.20
C ASP A 60 7.23 16.15 24.15
N TYR A 61 6.36 15.94 23.15
CA TYR A 61 6.63 14.98 22.08
C TYR A 61 7.78 15.45 21.20
N ARG A 62 8.67 14.53 20.82
CA ARG A 62 9.89 14.84 20.07
C ARG A 62 9.88 14.22 18.68
N PRO A 63 10.59 14.81 17.70
CA PRO A 63 10.68 14.26 16.36
C PRO A 63 11.20 12.80 16.34
N GLU A 64 12.17 12.47 17.20
CA GLU A 64 12.74 11.12 17.30
C GLU A 64 11.72 10.11 17.83
N GLN A 65 10.84 10.55 18.74
CA GLN A 65 9.74 9.71 19.23
C GLN A 65 8.69 9.50 18.13
N CYS A 66 8.41 10.53 17.33
CA CYS A 66 7.52 10.40 16.17
C CYS A 66 8.06 9.35 15.19
N GLN A 67 9.34 9.41 14.85
CA GLN A 67 9.98 8.43 13.99
C GLN A 67 9.88 7.01 14.56
N GLN A 68 10.12 6.83 15.87
CA GLN A 68 10.01 5.54 16.53
C GLN A 68 8.58 5.01 16.52
N ASP A 69 7.61 5.86 16.81
CA ASP A 69 6.19 5.49 16.83
C ASP A 69 5.72 5.10 15.42
N LEU A 70 6.09 5.86 14.41
CA LEU A 70 5.82 5.55 13.01
C LEU A 70 6.49 4.25 12.57
N THR A 71 7.75 4.04 12.93
CA THR A 71 8.47 2.79 12.67
C THR A 71 7.78 1.60 13.32
N MET A 72 7.34 1.75 14.58
CA MET A 72 6.64 0.68 15.30
C MET A 72 5.29 0.35 14.66
N LEU A 73 4.55 1.35 14.23
CA LEU A 73 3.26 1.19 13.54
C LEU A 73 3.39 0.57 12.15
N THR A 74 4.45 0.90 11.41
CA THR A 74 4.72 0.33 10.08
C THR A 74 5.33 -1.06 10.14
N GLY A 75 6.02 -1.40 11.21
CA GLY A 75 6.88 -2.57 11.28
C GLY A 75 8.09 -2.52 10.34
N ASN A 76 8.38 -1.35 9.76
CA ASN A 76 9.48 -1.12 8.82
C ASN A 76 10.35 0.05 9.28
N PRO A 77 11.58 -0.18 9.77
CA PRO A 77 12.48 0.87 10.24
C PRO A 77 12.91 1.86 9.14
N HIS A 78 12.75 1.50 7.88
CA HIS A 78 13.14 2.31 6.72
C HIS A 78 11.96 2.97 6.01
N ALA A 79 10.74 2.89 6.58
CA ALA A 79 9.54 3.44 5.93
C ALA A 79 9.62 4.96 5.73
N PHE A 80 10.45 5.65 6.52
CA PHE A 80 10.59 7.10 6.55
C PHE A 80 11.99 7.61 6.21
N ASP A 81 12.91 6.72 5.83
CA ASP A 81 14.24 7.12 5.41
C ASP A 81 14.16 7.95 4.11
N ASN A 82 14.85 9.07 4.07
CA ASN A 82 14.96 9.97 2.92
C ASN A 82 13.70 10.76 2.53
N GLY A 83 12.86 11.15 3.47
CA GLY A 83 11.69 12.00 3.20
C GLY A 83 10.62 11.29 2.37
N THR A 84 10.55 9.97 2.46
CA THR A 84 9.52 9.18 1.77
C THR A 84 8.18 9.36 2.47
N ALA A 85 7.18 9.82 1.75
CA ALA A 85 5.82 9.95 2.25
C ALA A 85 5.26 8.56 2.63
N ALA A 86 5.00 8.34 3.91
CA ALA A 86 4.66 7.01 4.43
C ALA A 86 3.19 6.83 4.80
N GLY A 87 2.41 7.90 4.74
CA GLY A 87 1.09 7.92 5.36
C GLY A 87 0.09 6.90 4.83
N ASN A 88 -0.10 6.87 3.55
CA ASN A 88 -1.12 6.01 2.96
C ASN A 88 -0.71 4.55 2.95
N PHE A 89 0.57 4.29 2.74
CA PHE A 89 1.11 2.96 2.72
C PHE A 89 0.92 2.24 4.07
N LEU A 90 1.11 2.94 5.18
CA LEU A 90 0.91 2.37 6.52
C LEU A 90 -0.53 1.93 6.76
N TYR A 91 -1.50 2.81 6.49
CA TYR A 91 -2.92 2.50 6.68
C TYR A 91 -3.35 1.32 5.80
N GLN A 92 -2.96 1.35 4.53
CA GLN A 92 -3.22 0.25 3.60
C GLN A 92 -2.56 -1.06 4.05
N MET A 93 -1.32 -1.01 4.52
CA MET A 93 -0.63 -2.20 5.03
C MET A 93 -1.34 -2.81 6.24
N ILE A 94 -1.77 -2.00 7.20
CA ILE A 94 -2.52 -2.48 8.37
C ILE A 94 -3.83 -3.11 7.93
N GLN A 95 -4.59 -2.44 7.06
CA GLN A 95 -5.85 -2.97 6.55
C GLN A 95 -5.65 -4.26 5.74
N MET A 96 -4.66 -4.31 4.86
CA MET A 96 -4.39 -5.51 4.06
C MET A 96 -4.00 -6.71 4.93
N ASN A 97 -3.26 -6.49 6.02
CA ASN A 97 -2.96 -7.57 6.97
C ASN A 97 -4.21 -8.06 7.72
N LEU A 98 -5.10 -7.14 8.11
CA LEU A 98 -6.39 -7.49 8.72
C LEU A 98 -7.26 -8.29 7.73
N PHE A 99 -7.34 -7.86 6.49
CA PHE A 99 -8.09 -8.54 5.43
C PHE A 99 -7.56 -9.95 5.17
N ALA A 100 -6.23 -10.10 5.07
CA ALA A 100 -5.61 -11.41 4.87
C ALA A 100 -5.94 -12.39 6.00
N LYS A 101 -5.93 -11.94 7.26
CA LYS A 101 -6.27 -12.76 8.43
C LYS A 101 -7.75 -13.09 8.51
N SER A 102 -8.60 -12.21 8.01
CA SER A 102 -10.04 -12.44 7.92
C SER A 102 -10.44 -13.34 6.73
N GLY A 103 -9.46 -13.80 5.94
CA GLY A 103 -9.70 -14.64 4.76
C GLY A 103 -10.37 -13.89 3.60
N ILE A 104 -10.24 -12.57 3.58
CA ILE A 104 -10.77 -11.74 2.48
C ILE A 104 -9.91 -11.95 1.25
N ARG A 105 -10.56 -12.13 0.09
CA ARG A 105 -9.91 -12.13 -1.22
C ARG A 105 -9.73 -10.71 -1.72
N VAL A 106 -8.55 -10.39 -2.22
CA VAL A 106 -8.25 -9.08 -2.81
C VAL A 106 -8.14 -9.23 -4.31
N TYR A 107 -8.88 -8.40 -5.03
CA TYR A 107 -8.78 -8.23 -6.47
C TYR A 107 -8.18 -6.86 -6.74
N TYR A 108 -7.06 -6.84 -7.44
CA TYR A 108 -6.34 -5.62 -7.77
C TYR A 108 -6.41 -5.35 -9.26
N ALA A 109 -6.84 -4.16 -9.60
CA ALA A 109 -6.81 -3.59 -10.93
C ALA A 109 -5.92 -2.34 -10.91
N GLY A 110 -5.14 -2.12 -11.95
CA GLY A 110 -4.28 -0.96 -12.11
C GLY A 110 -3.83 -0.80 -13.55
N ASP A 111 -3.31 0.36 -13.90
CA ASP A 111 -2.85 0.63 -15.25
C ASP A 111 -1.84 -0.40 -15.73
N LEU A 112 -1.93 -0.73 -17.00
CA LEU A 112 -1.03 -1.65 -17.67
C LEU A 112 0.16 -0.88 -18.23
N ASP A 113 0.90 -0.26 -17.31
CA ASP A 113 2.14 0.47 -17.53
C ASP A 113 3.24 -0.02 -16.55
N PRO A 114 4.51 0.36 -16.72
CA PRO A 114 5.59 -0.15 -15.89
C PRO A 114 5.39 0.06 -14.39
N GLU A 115 4.86 1.22 -14.00
CA GLU A 115 4.61 1.55 -12.60
C GLU A 115 3.44 0.76 -12.01
N GLY A 116 2.32 0.69 -12.75
CA GLY A 116 1.13 -0.07 -12.34
C GLY A 116 1.41 -1.56 -12.19
N ILE A 117 2.15 -2.15 -13.12
CA ILE A 117 2.59 -3.56 -13.04
C ILE A 117 3.52 -3.79 -11.83
N LEU A 118 4.45 -2.86 -11.57
CA LEU A 118 5.32 -2.97 -10.40
C LEU A 118 4.55 -2.85 -9.09
N ILE A 119 3.56 -1.96 -9.03
CA ILE A 119 2.66 -1.82 -7.87
C ILE A 119 1.88 -3.11 -7.66
N ALA A 120 1.28 -3.67 -8.72
CA ALA A 120 0.55 -4.93 -8.69
C ALA A 120 1.39 -6.06 -8.09
N GLN A 121 2.62 -6.24 -8.60
CA GLN A 121 3.54 -7.25 -8.06
C GLN A 121 3.86 -7.02 -6.59
N LYS A 122 4.19 -5.80 -6.19
CA LYS A 122 4.51 -5.48 -4.79
C LYS A 122 3.34 -5.77 -3.85
N LEU A 123 2.12 -5.39 -4.24
CA LEU A 123 0.91 -5.66 -3.47
C LEU A 123 0.66 -7.17 -3.34
N SER A 124 0.80 -7.92 -4.44
CA SER A 124 0.68 -9.37 -4.43
C SER A 124 1.70 -10.06 -3.51
N GLN A 125 2.95 -9.60 -3.51
CA GLN A 125 3.99 -10.12 -2.63
C GLN A 125 3.75 -9.75 -1.15
N TYR A 126 3.18 -8.59 -0.92
CA TYR A 126 2.88 -8.09 0.41
C TYR A 126 1.65 -8.75 1.03
N TYR A 127 0.56 -8.92 0.26
CA TYR A 127 -0.68 -9.50 0.75
C TYR A 127 -0.51 -10.99 1.05
N LYS A 128 -0.77 -11.40 2.31
CA LYS A 128 -0.59 -12.79 2.76
C LYS A 128 -1.87 -13.63 2.69
N GLY A 129 -2.93 -13.10 2.07
CA GLY A 129 -4.17 -13.80 1.75
C GLY A 129 -4.27 -14.18 0.27
N GLU A 130 -5.49 -14.46 -0.18
CA GLU A 130 -5.79 -14.77 -1.57
C GLU A 130 -5.83 -13.49 -2.40
N PHE A 131 -4.89 -13.33 -3.35
CA PHE A 131 -4.70 -12.14 -4.17
C PHE A 131 -4.83 -12.45 -5.64
N HIS A 132 -5.68 -11.70 -6.34
CA HIS A 132 -5.94 -11.84 -7.77
C HIS A 132 -5.64 -10.54 -8.51
N TYR A 133 -5.03 -10.68 -9.68
CA TYR A 133 -4.98 -9.60 -10.66
C TYR A 133 -6.31 -9.57 -11.41
N TRP A 134 -6.94 -8.40 -11.48
CA TRP A 134 -8.22 -8.19 -12.13
C TRP A 134 -8.03 -7.27 -13.32
N HIS A 135 -8.47 -7.70 -14.50
CA HIS A 135 -8.23 -6.97 -15.75
C HIS A 135 -6.76 -6.56 -15.97
N MET A 136 -5.85 -7.49 -15.73
CA MET A 136 -4.40 -7.29 -15.93
C MET A 136 -3.80 -8.38 -16.83
N GLU A 137 -4.59 -8.89 -17.75
CA GLU A 137 -4.17 -9.90 -18.72
C GLU A 137 -3.80 -9.26 -20.06
N THR A 138 -3.20 -10.05 -20.95
CA THR A 138 -2.85 -9.59 -22.31
C THR A 138 -4.05 -9.12 -23.11
N ALA A 139 -5.20 -9.78 -22.96
CA ALA A 139 -6.43 -9.40 -23.63
C ALA A 139 -6.97 -8.04 -23.15
N ASP A 140 -6.79 -7.72 -21.87
CA ASP A 140 -7.15 -6.42 -21.33
C ASP A 140 -6.22 -5.33 -21.85
N TYR A 141 -4.91 -5.60 -21.90
CA TYR A 141 -3.94 -4.67 -22.46
C TYR A 141 -4.23 -4.34 -23.93
N GLU A 142 -4.55 -5.33 -24.74
CA GLU A 142 -4.90 -5.11 -26.17
C GLU A 142 -6.12 -4.18 -26.34
N LYS A 143 -7.07 -4.22 -25.41
CA LYS A 143 -8.26 -3.37 -25.41
C LYS A 143 -7.99 -1.96 -24.91
N CYS A 144 -7.17 -1.80 -23.88
CA CYS A 144 -6.92 -0.53 -23.22
C CYS A 144 -5.60 0.13 -23.60
N ARG A 145 -4.91 -0.42 -24.59
CA ARG A 145 -3.64 0.12 -25.08
C ARG A 145 -3.82 1.52 -25.65
N SER A 146 -3.02 2.45 -25.15
CA SER A 146 -2.98 3.84 -25.59
C SER A 146 -1.91 4.06 -26.67
N GLU A 147 -1.87 5.28 -27.19
CA GLU A 147 -0.77 5.74 -28.08
C GLU A 147 0.41 6.33 -27.28
N GLU A 148 0.31 6.39 -25.96
CA GLU A 148 1.36 6.96 -25.11
C GLU A 148 2.59 6.06 -25.07
N VAL A 149 3.67 6.55 -25.68
CA VAL A 149 4.95 5.84 -25.73
C VAL A 149 5.66 5.90 -24.38
N ILE A 150 6.01 4.73 -23.88
CA ILE A 150 6.74 4.59 -22.60
C ILE A 150 8.21 4.95 -22.81
N SER A 151 8.73 5.86 -21.99
CA SER A 151 10.14 6.25 -22.07
C SER A 151 11.08 5.08 -21.73
N PRO A 152 12.31 5.03 -22.29
CA PRO A 152 13.27 3.98 -22.01
C PRO A 152 13.61 3.84 -20.51
N LYS A 153 13.54 4.94 -19.76
CA LYS A 153 13.75 4.93 -18.31
C LYS A 153 12.63 4.18 -17.58
N ARG A 154 11.38 4.38 -17.99
CA ARG A 154 10.22 3.68 -17.42
C ARG A 154 10.21 2.21 -17.84
N MET A 155 10.57 1.89 -19.08
CA MET A 155 10.65 0.50 -19.58
C MET A 155 11.58 -0.37 -18.71
N LYS A 156 12.69 0.17 -18.21
CA LYS A 156 13.60 -0.55 -17.29
C LYS A 156 12.93 -1.00 -15.97
N ILE A 157 11.79 -0.43 -15.62
CA ILE A 157 11.05 -0.88 -14.44
C ILE A 157 10.54 -2.30 -14.63
N LEU A 158 10.18 -2.68 -15.85
CA LEU A 158 9.67 -4.01 -16.20
C LEU A 158 10.70 -5.11 -15.96
N GLU A 159 12.00 -4.81 -16.04
CA GLU A 159 13.08 -5.77 -15.70
C GLU A 159 13.00 -6.26 -14.23
N ARG A 160 12.29 -5.52 -13.38
CA ARG A 160 12.11 -5.85 -11.96
C ARG A 160 10.91 -6.76 -11.70
N ILE A 161 10.13 -7.07 -12.72
CA ILE A 161 8.95 -7.91 -12.60
C ILE A 161 9.37 -9.37 -12.65
N THR A 162 9.11 -10.07 -11.56
CA THR A 162 9.45 -11.48 -11.35
C THR A 162 8.23 -12.40 -11.21
N ASP A 163 7.03 -11.81 -11.03
CA ASP A 163 5.78 -12.57 -10.94
C ASP A 163 5.40 -13.13 -12.32
N GLY A 164 5.46 -14.48 -12.46
CA GLY A 164 5.17 -15.16 -13.71
C GLY A 164 3.74 -14.93 -14.23
N ARG A 165 2.79 -14.54 -13.37
CA ARG A 165 1.42 -14.23 -13.78
C ARG A 165 1.33 -12.91 -14.57
N LEU A 166 2.25 -11.98 -14.32
CA LEU A 166 2.31 -10.68 -15.01
C LEU A 166 3.22 -10.72 -16.26
N LYS A 167 4.05 -11.76 -16.40
CA LYS A 167 5.02 -11.83 -17.50
C LYS A 167 4.37 -11.73 -18.89
N PRO A 168 3.24 -12.39 -19.18
CA PRO A 168 2.61 -12.28 -20.50
C PRO A 168 2.21 -10.84 -20.88
N VAL A 169 1.69 -10.05 -19.92
CA VAL A 169 1.34 -8.65 -20.18
C VAL A 169 2.58 -7.76 -20.25
N VAL A 170 3.62 -8.06 -19.45
CA VAL A 170 4.92 -7.37 -19.54
C VAL A 170 5.52 -7.53 -20.94
N ASP A 171 5.53 -8.75 -21.48
CA ASP A 171 6.06 -9.04 -22.83
C ASP A 171 5.31 -8.21 -23.89
N ARG A 172 4.00 -8.03 -23.75
CA ARG A 172 3.21 -7.17 -24.65
C ARG A 172 3.53 -5.69 -24.51
N ILE A 173 3.69 -5.20 -23.28
CA ILE A 173 4.10 -3.80 -23.05
C ILE A 173 5.49 -3.55 -23.67
N GLU A 174 6.42 -4.49 -23.53
CA GLU A 174 7.75 -4.41 -24.13
C GLU A 174 7.70 -4.45 -25.67
N GLU A 175 6.81 -5.26 -26.26
CA GLU A 175 6.64 -5.38 -27.72
C GLU A 175 6.09 -4.10 -28.33
N TYR A 176 5.05 -3.52 -27.74
CA TYR A 176 4.38 -2.34 -28.31
C TYR A 176 5.00 -1.01 -27.84
N GLY A 177 5.64 -1.00 -26.69
CA GLY A 177 6.26 0.20 -26.11
C GLY A 177 5.28 1.28 -25.65
N THR A 178 4.00 0.93 -25.44
CA THR A 178 2.93 1.87 -25.06
C THR A 178 2.25 1.46 -23.75
N ALA A 179 1.65 2.43 -23.05
CA ALA A 179 0.87 2.17 -21.82
C ALA A 179 -0.56 1.72 -22.14
N GLY A 180 -1.18 1.01 -21.24
CA GLY A 180 -2.61 0.71 -21.24
C GLY A 180 -3.29 1.31 -20.01
N TYR A 181 -4.43 1.96 -20.19
CA TYR A 181 -5.15 2.65 -19.12
C TYR A 181 -6.47 1.96 -18.81
N GLN A 182 -6.68 1.61 -17.55
CA GLN A 182 -7.86 0.87 -17.11
C GLN A 182 -9.18 1.60 -17.32
N GLU A 183 -9.16 2.93 -17.33
CA GLU A 183 -10.36 3.72 -17.63
C GLU A 183 -10.97 3.37 -18.99
N MET A 184 -10.18 2.85 -19.91
CA MET A 184 -10.66 2.41 -21.23
C MET A 184 -11.43 1.08 -21.18
N LEU A 185 -11.39 0.38 -20.04
CA LEU A 185 -12.11 -0.89 -19.82
C LEU A 185 -13.44 -0.69 -19.06
N VAL A 186 -13.76 0.52 -18.60
CA VAL A 186 -14.91 0.80 -17.72
C VAL A 186 -16.27 0.42 -18.36
N GLU A 187 -16.37 0.44 -19.68
CA GLU A 187 -17.59 0.05 -20.39
C GLU A 187 -17.86 -1.47 -20.34
N GLU A 188 -16.89 -2.29 -19.94
CA GLU A 188 -16.99 -3.75 -19.85
C GLU A 188 -17.03 -4.28 -18.40
N MET A 189 -16.86 -3.42 -17.40
CA MET A 189 -16.95 -3.76 -15.98
C MET A 189 -18.35 -3.55 -15.44
#